data_07ac88dcc8c57f6667e11fd3509cea62
#
_entry.id   07ac88dcc8c57f6667e11fd3509cea62
#
_cell.length_a   1.000
_cell.length_b   1.000
_cell.length_c   1.000
_cell.angle_alpha   90.00
_cell.angle_beta   90.00
_cell.angle_gamma   90.00
#
_symmetry.space_group_name_H-M   'P 1'
#
loop_
_entity.id
_entity.type
_entity.pdbx_description
1 polymer ?
#
loop_
_entity_poly.entity_id
_entity_poly.type
_entity_poly.pdbx_seq_one_letter_code
_entity_poly.pdbx_strand_id
1 'polypeptide(L)'
;MILAGITLFNPDVARLEENISSIYGQVDRVICVDNGSDNIKSIEDCVLKNWKNITIIKNGKNEGIAKALNQMFEFAIEQQYEYVLTLDQDSVCPDNIIEEYNKYLDEHKLGSLCPQCVDRNFKSELNNEDVIEVDKCITSASLVPVSAWNDVGGFNEELFIDFVDHDFCAKLKEHGYRILQIGSVKLSHELGKGKKYSILGVKFTALNHSAMRKYYMAVSYTHLRAHETRS
;
A
#
# COMPACT_ATOMS: atom_id res chain seq x y z
N MET A 1 -14.46 -10.73 -7.08
CA MET A 1 -14.28 -10.74 -5.60
C MET A 1 -13.03 -9.97 -5.22
N ILE A 2 -13.12 -9.19 -4.13
CA ILE A 2 -12.05 -8.28 -3.66
C ILE A 2 -11.56 -8.70 -2.27
N LEU A 3 -10.25 -8.91 -2.14
CA LEU A 3 -9.55 -9.12 -0.89
C LEU A 3 -8.91 -7.81 -0.44
N ALA A 4 -9.06 -7.39 0.83
CA ALA A 4 -8.22 -6.33 1.38
C ALA A 4 -7.06 -6.95 2.17
N GLY A 5 -5.85 -6.50 1.92
CA GLY A 5 -4.63 -6.94 2.61
C GLY A 5 -3.96 -5.79 3.37
N ILE A 6 -3.71 -5.99 4.65
CA ILE A 6 -3.10 -5.00 5.55
C ILE A 6 -1.73 -5.51 5.99
N THR A 7 -0.67 -4.74 5.72
CA THR A 7 0.68 -5.07 6.22
C THR A 7 0.86 -4.53 7.63
N LEU A 8 1.30 -5.39 8.57
CA LEU A 8 1.48 -5.04 9.98
C LEU A 8 2.94 -5.16 10.42
N PHE A 9 3.42 -4.16 11.15
CA PHE A 9 4.66 -4.21 11.92
C PHE A 9 4.58 -3.24 13.11
N ASN A 10 4.39 -3.79 14.31
CA ASN A 10 4.20 -3.01 15.54
C ASN A 10 3.15 -1.88 15.41
N PRO A 11 1.92 -2.16 14.91
CA PRO A 11 0.90 -1.15 14.77
C PRO A 11 0.43 -0.60 16.11
N ASP A 12 -0.04 0.65 16.10
CA ASP A 12 -0.95 1.14 17.13
C ASP A 12 -2.29 0.38 16.96
N VAL A 13 -2.71 -0.33 17.99
CA VAL A 13 -3.88 -1.23 17.91
C VAL A 13 -5.18 -0.45 17.69
N ALA A 14 -5.32 0.74 18.30
CA ALA A 14 -6.51 1.56 18.10
C ALA A 14 -6.59 2.07 16.66
N ARG A 15 -5.43 2.46 16.08
CA ARG A 15 -5.35 2.88 14.69
C ARG A 15 -5.61 1.73 13.73
N LEU A 16 -5.14 0.52 14.05
CA LEU A 16 -5.45 -0.69 13.29
C LEU A 16 -6.95 -1.00 13.32
N GLU A 17 -7.61 -0.82 14.46
CA GLU A 17 -9.06 -1.00 14.59
C GLU A 17 -9.83 -0.02 13.68
N GLU A 18 -9.43 1.24 13.62
CA GLU A 18 -10.00 2.23 12.68
C GLU A 18 -9.78 1.83 11.22
N ASN A 19 -8.56 1.39 10.88
CA ASN A 19 -8.18 0.94 9.55
C ASN A 19 -9.09 -0.22 9.09
N ILE A 20 -9.14 -1.31 9.87
CA ILE A 20 -9.95 -2.49 9.55
C ILE A 20 -11.43 -2.11 9.46
N SER A 21 -11.95 -1.32 10.41
CA SER A 21 -13.35 -0.89 10.41
C SER A 21 -13.73 -0.14 9.15
N SER A 22 -12.82 0.67 8.61
CA SER A 22 -13.07 1.48 7.42
C SER A 22 -13.25 0.66 6.14
N ILE A 23 -12.69 -0.56 6.09
CA ILE A 23 -12.69 -1.39 4.88
C ILE A 23 -13.48 -2.70 5.00
N TYR A 24 -13.65 -3.22 6.22
CA TYR A 24 -14.22 -4.55 6.46
C TYR A 24 -15.60 -4.77 5.82
N GLY A 25 -16.46 -3.74 5.82
CA GLY A 25 -17.81 -3.81 5.22
C GLY A 25 -17.86 -3.58 3.71
N GLN A 26 -16.74 -3.23 3.08
CA GLN A 26 -16.68 -2.86 1.66
C GLN A 26 -16.10 -3.97 0.78
N VAL A 27 -15.43 -4.98 1.36
CA VAL A 27 -14.74 -6.07 0.66
C VAL A 27 -15.25 -7.44 1.07
N ASP A 28 -14.95 -8.47 0.26
CA ASP A 28 -15.40 -9.84 0.55
C ASP A 28 -14.63 -10.45 1.73
N ARG A 29 -13.37 -10.08 1.93
CA ARG A 29 -12.52 -10.54 3.03
C ARG A 29 -11.39 -9.58 3.33
N VAL A 30 -10.93 -9.59 4.58
CA VAL A 30 -9.71 -8.89 5.01
C VAL A 30 -8.67 -9.92 5.46
N ILE A 31 -7.40 -9.71 5.09
CA ILE A 31 -6.25 -10.40 5.67
C ILE A 31 -5.26 -9.41 6.26
N CYS A 32 -4.61 -9.82 7.33
CA CYS A 32 -3.51 -9.07 7.93
C CYS A 32 -2.22 -9.90 7.76
N VAL A 33 -1.17 -9.30 7.24
CA VAL A 33 0.15 -9.95 7.16
C VAL A 33 1.05 -9.29 8.18
N ASP A 34 1.32 -10.01 9.28
CA ASP A 34 2.16 -9.53 10.36
C ASP A 34 3.63 -9.84 10.10
N ASN A 35 4.43 -8.80 9.98
CA ASN A 35 5.87 -8.86 9.75
C ASN A 35 6.69 -8.98 11.04
N GLY A 36 6.22 -9.78 12.01
CA GLY A 36 6.94 -10.07 13.24
C GLY A 36 6.80 -8.95 14.28
N SER A 37 5.57 -8.54 14.58
CA SER A 37 5.26 -7.55 15.60
C SER A 37 5.50 -8.07 17.01
N ASP A 38 6.13 -7.26 17.86
CA ASP A 38 6.29 -7.56 19.29
C ASP A 38 4.94 -7.59 20.02
N ASN A 39 3.96 -6.81 19.53
CA ASN A 39 2.62 -6.70 20.09
C ASN A 39 1.58 -7.62 19.41
N ILE A 40 2.01 -8.71 18.77
CA ILE A 40 1.13 -9.63 18.02
C ILE A 40 -0.07 -10.13 18.82
N LYS A 41 0.08 -10.40 20.12
CA LYS A 41 -1.04 -10.81 20.98
C LYS A 41 -2.13 -9.76 21.06
N SER A 42 -1.76 -8.49 21.19
CA SER A 42 -2.73 -7.40 21.24
C SER A 42 -3.44 -7.20 19.89
N ILE A 43 -2.75 -7.46 18.79
CA ILE A 43 -3.32 -7.47 17.44
C ILE A 43 -4.35 -8.59 17.32
N GLU A 44 -3.97 -9.83 17.67
CA GLU A 44 -4.87 -10.99 17.62
C GLU A 44 -6.12 -10.79 18.49
N ASP A 45 -5.94 -10.31 19.73
CA ASP A 45 -7.05 -10.04 20.64
C ASP A 45 -8.02 -8.99 20.06
N CYS A 46 -7.51 -7.93 19.47
CA CYS A 46 -8.31 -6.90 18.81
C CYS A 46 -9.08 -7.47 17.62
N VAL A 47 -8.37 -8.16 16.71
CA VAL A 47 -8.95 -8.68 15.47
C VAL A 47 -10.00 -9.76 15.76
N LEU A 48 -9.67 -10.75 16.58
CA LEU A 48 -10.57 -11.88 16.88
C LEU A 48 -11.81 -11.47 17.69
N LYS A 49 -11.72 -10.40 18.49
CA LYS A 49 -12.85 -9.87 19.25
C LYS A 49 -13.87 -9.17 18.36
N ASN A 50 -13.40 -8.41 17.38
CA ASN A 50 -14.24 -7.47 16.64
C ASN A 50 -14.71 -8.00 15.27
N TRP A 51 -13.99 -8.93 14.65
CA TRP A 51 -14.30 -9.43 13.29
C TRP A 51 -14.20 -10.94 13.16
N LYS A 52 -15.11 -11.55 12.39
CA LYS A 52 -15.21 -13.01 12.25
C LYS A 52 -14.44 -13.60 11.07
N ASN A 53 -14.20 -12.81 10.03
CA ASN A 53 -13.67 -13.28 8.74
C ASN A 53 -12.34 -12.63 8.39
N ILE A 54 -11.46 -12.44 9.38
CA ILE A 54 -10.11 -11.94 9.15
C ILE A 54 -9.11 -13.09 9.36
N THR A 55 -8.18 -13.21 8.41
CA THR A 55 -7.04 -14.11 8.54
C THR A 55 -5.80 -13.31 8.90
N ILE A 56 -5.00 -13.81 9.84
CA ILE A 56 -3.70 -13.24 10.19
C ILE A 56 -2.61 -14.21 9.74
N ILE A 57 -1.78 -13.78 8.80
CA ILE A 57 -0.56 -14.48 8.39
C ILE A 57 0.58 -13.92 9.23
N LYS A 58 1.34 -14.79 9.91
CA LYS A 58 2.42 -14.39 10.83
C LYS A 58 3.77 -14.82 10.28
N ASN A 59 4.63 -13.87 9.94
CA ASN A 59 5.97 -14.15 9.43
C ASN A 59 6.98 -14.45 10.55
N GLY A 60 6.66 -14.08 11.80
CA GLY A 60 7.54 -14.29 12.95
C GLY A 60 8.78 -13.40 13.00
N LYS A 61 9.13 -12.75 11.88
CA LYS A 61 10.20 -11.74 11.75
C LYS A 61 9.84 -10.76 10.62
N ASN A 62 10.51 -9.63 10.57
CA ASN A 62 10.31 -8.67 9.49
C ASN A 62 11.01 -9.14 8.20
N GLU A 63 10.22 -9.58 7.22
CA GLU A 63 10.66 -10.03 5.90
C GLU A 63 10.65 -8.91 4.83
N GLY A 64 10.31 -7.68 5.23
CA GLY A 64 10.13 -6.55 4.32
C GLY A 64 8.71 -6.40 3.79
N ILE A 65 8.40 -5.20 3.25
CA ILE A 65 7.04 -4.89 2.79
C ILE A 65 6.68 -5.63 1.50
N ALA A 66 7.64 -5.80 0.59
CA ALA A 66 7.41 -6.50 -0.68
C ALA A 66 6.98 -7.96 -0.46
N LYS A 67 7.63 -8.67 0.49
CA LYS A 67 7.24 -10.04 0.87
C LYS A 67 5.83 -10.11 1.43
N ALA A 68 5.49 -9.20 2.36
CA ALA A 68 4.15 -9.16 2.94
C ALA A 68 3.09 -8.86 1.87
N LEU A 69 3.35 -7.96 0.93
CA LEU A 69 2.46 -7.68 -0.19
C LEU A 69 2.29 -8.92 -1.08
N ASN A 70 3.38 -9.60 -1.47
CA ASN A 70 3.30 -10.81 -2.29
C ASN A 70 2.45 -11.89 -1.62
N GLN A 71 2.57 -12.11 -0.32
CA GLN A 71 1.76 -13.07 0.44
C GLN A 71 0.25 -12.77 0.35
N MET A 72 -0.15 -11.50 0.23
CA MET A 72 -1.55 -11.13 0.03
C MET A 72 -2.07 -11.62 -1.33
N PHE A 73 -1.26 -11.50 -2.38
CA PHE A 73 -1.62 -11.96 -3.73
C PHE A 73 -1.54 -13.48 -3.86
N GLU A 74 -0.55 -14.12 -3.24
CA GLU A 74 -0.47 -15.58 -3.13
C GLU A 74 -1.74 -16.15 -2.48
N PHE A 75 -2.17 -15.56 -1.34
CA PHE A 75 -3.42 -15.91 -0.68
C PHE A 75 -4.64 -15.64 -1.59
N ALA A 76 -4.65 -14.53 -2.32
CA ALA A 76 -5.73 -14.20 -3.24
C ALA A 76 -5.86 -15.25 -4.36
N ILE A 77 -4.75 -15.74 -4.91
CA ILE A 77 -4.73 -16.82 -5.91
C ILE A 77 -5.30 -18.11 -5.31
N GLU A 78 -4.82 -18.53 -4.14
CA GLU A 78 -5.27 -19.75 -3.46
C GLU A 78 -6.77 -19.73 -3.16
N GLN A 79 -7.31 -18.56 -2.83
CA GLN A 79 -8.71 -18.37 -2.46
C GLN A 79 -9.58 -17.82 -3.60
N GLN A 80 -9.03 -17.70 -4.82
CA GLN A 80 -9.71 -17.29 -6.05
C GLN A 80 -10.30 -15.87 -6.02
N TYR A 81 -9.61 -14.92 -5.37
CA TYR A 81 -9.92 -13.50 -5.47
C TYR A 81 -9.37 -12.93 -6.77
N GLU A 82 -10.09 -11.99 -7.36
CA GLU A 82 -9.71 -11.33 -8.62
C GLU A 82 -8.90 -10.07 -8.41
N TYR A 83 -9.11 -9.41 -7.27
CA TYR A 83 -8.48 -8.14 -6.93
C TYR A 83 -7.98 -8.15 -5.49
N VAL A 84 -6.86 -7.46 -5.27
CA VAL A 84 -6.33 -7.17 -3.93
C VAL A 84 -6.27 -5.67 -3.72
N LEU A 85 -6.93 -5.18 -2.68
CA LEU A 85 -6.75 -3.84 -2.15
C LEU A 85 -5.65 -3.89 -1.09
N THR A 86 -4.53 -3.25 -1.33
CA THR A 86 -3.41 -3.19 -0.38
C THR A 86 -3.52 -1.97 0.54
N LEU A 87 -3.25 -2.14 1.83
CA LEU A 87 -3.35 -1.10 2.84
C LEU A 87 -2.14 -1.10 3.77
N ASP A 88 -1.67 0.09 4.11
CA ASP A 88 -0.77 0.29 5.25
C ASP A 88 -1.58 0.22 6.55
N GLN A 89 -0.93 -0.17 7.66
CA GLN A 89 -1.58 -0.41 8.97
C GLN A 89 -2.28 0.79 9.60
N ASP A 90 -2.05 2.00 9.11
CA ASP A 90 -2.55 3.28 9.63
C ASP A 90 -3.45 4.03 8.63
N SER A 91 -3.74 3.44 7.49
CA SER A 91 -4.61 4.00 6.45
C SER A 91 -6.07 3.85 6.84
N VAL A 92 -6.86 4.90 6.63
CA VAL A 92 -8.33 4.86 6.81
C VAL A 92 -8.97 5.16 5.47
N CYS A 93 -9.68 4.17 4.95
CA CYS A 93 -10.35 4.27 3.65
C CYS A 93 -11.63 5.13 3.75
N PRO A 94 -11.97 5.87 2.69
CA PRO A 94 -13.31 6.43 2.58
C PRO A 94 -14.38 5.33 2.47
N ASP A 95 -15.59 5.64 2.96
CA ASP A 95 -16.70 4.67 3.06
C ASP A 95 -17.19 4.11 1.72
N ASN A 96 -16.79 4.72 0.60
CA ASN A 96 -17.21 4.37 -0.76
C ASN A 96 -16.05 4.00 -1.69
N ILE A 97 -14.87 3.66 -1.15
CA ILE A 97 -13.70 3.40 -2.00
C ILE A 97 -13.92 2.29 -3.01
N ILE A 98 -14.55 1.19 -2.60
CA ILE A 98 -14.81 0.04 -3.50
C ILE A 98 -15.92 0.38 -4.50
N GLU A 99 -16.95 1.12 -4.10
CA GLU A 99 -18.00 1.59 -5.03
C GLU A 99 -17.39 2.47 -6.15
N GLU A 100 -16.48 3.38 -5.79
CA GLU A 100 -15.80 4.23 -6.76
C GLU A 100 -14.87 3.42 -7.67
N TYR A 101 -14.10 2.48 -7.13
CA TYR A 101 -13.19 1.65 -7.92
C TYR A 101 -13.93 0.69 -8.85
N ASN A 102 -15.08 0.17 -8.46
CA ASN A 102 -15.89 -0.73 -9.29
C ASN A 102 -16.31 -0.11 -10.63
N LYS A 103 -16.34 1.21 -10.74
CA LYS A 103 -16.67 1.92 -12.00
C LYS A 103 -15.62 1.74 -13.09
N TYR A 104 -14.40 1.31 -12.72
CA TYR A 104 -13.21 1.24 -13.58
C TYR A 104 -12.58 -0.14 -13.69
N LEU A 105 -13.22 -1.20 -13.13
CA LEU A 105 -12.64 -2.55 -13.15
C LEU A 105 -12.57 -3.14 -14.56
N ASP A 106 -13.45 -2.72 -15.48
CA ASP A 106 -13.49 -3.18 -16.86
C ASP A 106 -12.55 -2.40 -17.80
N GLU A 107 -11.74 -1.49 -17.24
CA GLU A 107 -10.78 -0.72 -18.04
C GLU A 107 -9.73 -1.62 -18.68
N HIS A 108 -9.47 -1.35 -19.99
CA HIS A 108 -8.52 -2.14 -20.75
C HIS A 108 -7.11 -2.05 -20.16
N LYS A 109 -6.47 -3.22 -19.96
CA LYS A 109 -5.11 -3.29 -19.40
C LYS A 109 -4.98 -2.57 -18.05
N LEU A 110 -5.99 -2.73 -17.20
CA LEU A 110 -5.94 -2.20 -15.84
C LEU A 110 -4.83 -2.90 -15.04
N GLY A 111 -3.87 -2.12 -14.55
CA GLY A 111 -2.79 -2.58 -13.67
C GLY A 111 -3.02 -2.20 -12.21
N SER A 112 -3.55 -0.99 -11.96
CA SER A 112 -3.89 -0.54 -10.61
C SER A 112 -4.89 0.61 -10.64
N LEU A 113 -5.82 0.62 -9.69
CA LEU A 113 -6.57 1.80 -9.29
C LEU A 113 -5.97 2.34 -8.00
N CYS A 114 -5.78 3.64 -7.90
CA CYS A 114 -5.22 4.26 -6.71
C CYS A 114 -5.96 5.54 -6.30
N PRO A 115 -5.90 5.92 -5.00
CA PRO A 115 -6.55 7.12 -4.52
C PRO A 115 -5.74 8.37 -4.88
N GLN A 116 -6.38 9.51 -4.81
CA GLN A 116 -5.70 10.78 -4.69
C GLN A 116 -5.23 10.97 -3.24
N CYS A 117 -3.91 10.98 -3.02
CA CYS A 117 -3.36 11.23 -1.69
C CYS A 117 -3.49 12.71 -1.31
N VAL A 118 -4.11 12.95 -0.17
CA VAL A 118 -4.24 14.29 0.42
C VAL A 118 -3.34 14.37 1.65
N ASP A 119 -2.27 15.14 1.57
CA ASP A 119 -1.45 15.41 2.74
C ASP A 119 -2.15 16.45 3.63
N ARG A 120 -2.40 16.10 4.89
CA ARG A 120 -3.00 17.02 5.88
C ARG A 120 -2.13 18.27 6.15
N ASN A 121 -0.84 18.20 5.86
CA ASN A 121 0.14 19.26 6.16
C ASN A 121 0.52 20.12 4.95
N PHE A 122 0.18 19.71 3.74
CA PHE A 122 0.47 20.40 2.50
C PHE A 122 -0.80 20.57 1.67
N LYS A 123 -1.03 21.76 1.12
CA LYS A 123 -2.05 21.94 0.08
C LYS A 123 -1.54 21.23 -1.18
N SER A 124 -1.91 19.97 -1.37
CA SER A 124 -1.79 19.33 -2.66
C SER A 124 -2.78 19.99 -3.61
N GLU A 125 -2.36 20.33 -4.81
CA GLU A 125 -3.29 20.70 -5.89
C GLU A 125 -4.13 19.44 -6.15
N LEU A 126 -5.39 19.48 -5.71
CA LEU A 126 -6.34 18.41 -5.98
C LEU A 126 -6.67 18.47 -7.47
N ASN A 127 -6.43 17.38 -8.17
CA ASN A 127 -6.91 17.24 -9.53
C ASN A 127 -8.43 17.07 -9.46
N ASN A 128 -9.17 17.86 -10.24
CA ASN A 128 -10.63 17.82 -10.31
C ASN A 128 -11.14 16.87 -11.39
N GLU A 129 -10.25 16.18 -12.11
CA GLU A 129 -10.65 15.16 -13.07
C GLU A 129 -11.10 13.90 -12.34
N ASP A 130 -12.13 13.25 -12.84
CA ASP A 130 -12.70 12.04 -12.22
C ASP A 130 -11.70 10.88 -12.22
N VAL A 131 -10.90 10.75 -13.29
CA VAL A 131 -9.86 9.73 -13.46
C VAL A 131 -8.72 10.27 -14.30
N ILE A 132 -7.49 9.98 -13.87
CA ILE A 132 -6.27 10.28 -14.64
C ILE A 132 -5.35 9.06 -14.67
N GLU A 133 -4.66 8.89 -15.78
CA GLU A 133 -3.57 7.92 -15.87
C GLU A 133 -2.30 8.53 -15.28
N VAL A 134 -1.65 7.77 -14.37
CA VAL A 134 -0.44 8.22 -13.67
C VAL A 134 0.71 7.24 -13.88
N ASP A 135 1.94 7.72 -13.72
CA ASP A 135 3.12 6.87 -13.87
C ASP A 135 3.41 6.02 -12.63
N LYS A 136 2.95 6.46 -11.48
CA LYS A 136 3.23 5.83 -10.20
C LYS A 136 2.17 6.17 -9.16
N CYS A 137 1.98 5.24 -8.23
CA CYS A 137 1.12 5.42 -7.05
C CYS A 137 1.77 4.72 -5.85
N ILE A 138 1.29 5.04 -4.67
CA ILE A 138 1.65 4.30 -3.45
C ILE A 138 0.84 3.00 -3.37
N THR A 139 1.33 2.01 -2.63
CA THR A 139 0.60 0.76 -2.40
C THR A 139 -0.63 0.94 -1.52
N SER A 140 -0.64 1.91 -0.61
CA SER A 140 -1.77 2.10 0.30
C SER A 140 -3.03 2.54 -0.42
N ALA A 141 -4.12 1.81 -0.19
CA ALA A 141 -5.43 1.94 -0.84
C ALA A 141 -5.39 1.74 -2.37
N SER A 142 -4.40 1.01 -2.89
CA SER A 142 -4.34 0.62 -4.29
C SER A 142 -5.03 -0.72 -4.52
N LEU A 143 -5.93 -0.76 -5.50
CA LEU A 143 -6.63 -1.97 -5.94
C LEU A 143 -5.96 -2.51 -7.20
N VAL A 144 -5.40 -3.71 -7.10
CA VAL A 144 -4.61 -4.33 -8.16
C VAL A 144 -5.26 -5.64 -8.60
N PRO A 145 -5.48 -5.87 -9.91
CA PRO A 145 -5.90 -7.16 -10.42
C PRO A 145 -4.83 -8.23 -10.13
N VAL A 146 -5.24 -9.37 -9.60
CA VAL A 146 -4.34 -10.51 -9.33
C VAL A 146 -3.64 -10.99 -10.60
N SER A 147 -4.34 -10.93 -11.74
CA SER A 147 -3.77 -11.27 -13.05
C SER A 147 -2.64 -10.33 -13.46
N ALA A 148 -2.77 -9.02 -13.23
CA ALA A 148 -1.73 -8.04 -13.54
C ALA A 148 -0.50 -8.24 -12.65
N TRP A 149 -0.70 -8.44 -11.33
CA TRP A 149 0.37 -8.75 -10.39
C TRP A 149 1.14 -10.02 -10.81
N ASN A 150 0.42 -11.08 -11.19
CA ASN A 150 1.03 -12.34 -11.61
C ASN A 150 1.81 -12.20 -12.92
N ASP A 151 1.28 -11.45 -13.89
CA ASP A 151 1.89 -11.24 -15.21
C ASP A 151 3.24 -10.48 -15.12
N VAL A 152 3.36 -9.54 -14.19
CA VAL A 152 4.59 -8.76 -14.00
C VAL A 152 5.57 -9.38 -13.00
N GLY A 153 5.25 -10.56 -12.43
CA GLY A 153 6.08 -11.28 -11.49
C GLY A 153 6.09 -10.71 -10.07
N GLY A 154 5.05 -9.98 -9.69
CA GLY A 154 4.83 -9.46 -8.34
C GLY A 154 5.77 -8.35 -7.90
N PHE A 155 5.76 -8.07 -6.60
CA PHE A 155 6.66 -7.10 -5.96
C PHE A 155 8.06 -7.67 -5.82
N ASN A 156 9.08 -6.84 -6.01
CA ASN A 156 10.48 -7.23 -5.90
C ASN A 156 10.90 -7.36 -4.42
N GLU A 157 11.10 -8.58 -3.94
CA GLU A 157 11.44 -8.87 -2.54
C GLU A 157 12.88 -8.45 -2.15
N GLU A 158 13.73 -8.12 -3.12
CA GLU A 158 15.04 -7.50 -2.83
C GLU A 158 14.88 -6.08 -2.27
N LEU A 159 13.72 -5.44 -2.52
CA LEU A 159 13.34 -4.15 -1.95
C LEU A 159 12.65 -4.34 -0.59
N PHE A 160 13.43 -4.29 0.48
CA PHE A 160 12.92 -4.53 1.83
C PHE A 160 11.89 -3.47 2.27
N ILE A 161 12.16 -2.21 1.98
CA ILE A 161 11.31 -1.05 2.26
C ILE A 161 11.68 0.10 1.34
N ASP A 162 10.72 0.97 1.04
CA ASP A 162 10.80 2.09 0.09
C ASP A 162 11.07 1.64 -1.36
N PHE A 163 10.56 2.36 -2.33
CA PHE A 163 10.61 2.09 -3.77
C PHE A 163 9.90 0.80 -4.26
N VAL A 164 9.31 0.01 -3.38
CA VAL A 164 8.56 -1.21 -3.74
C VAL A 164 7.37 -0.88 -4.66
N ASP A 165 6.68 0.20 -4.33
CA ASP A 165 5.59 0.78 -5.11
C ASP A 165 6.08 1.31 -6.48
N HIS A 166 7.20 2.02 -6.52
CA HIS A 166 7.76 2.57 -7.76
C HIS A 166 8.22 1.46 -8.72
N ASP A 167 8.93 0.43 -8.21
CA ASP A 167 9.36 -0.73 -8.99
C ASP A 167 8.15 -1.47 -9.58
N PHE A 168 7.13 -1.71 -8.77
CA PHE A 168 5.93 -2.39 -9.21
C PHE A 168 5.17 -1.60 -10.28
N CYS A 169 5.02 -0.28 -10.10
CA CYS A 169 4.43 0.59 -11.11
C CYS A 169 5.22 0.58 -12.43
N ALA A 170 6.55 0.58 -12.35
CA ALA A 170 7.40 0.49 -13.55
C ALA A 170 7.19 -0.83 -14.30
N LYS A 171 7.18 -1.96 -13.59
CA LYS A 171 6.87 -3.28 -14.18
C LYS A 171 5.50 -3.33 -14.84
N LEU A 172 4.46 -2.79 -14.18
CA LEU A 172 3.12 -2.71 -14.78
C LEU A 172 3.15 -1.94 -16.12
N LYS A 173 3.82 -0.79 -16.17
CA LYS A 173 3.93 0.02 -17.38
C LYS A 173 4.74 -0.65 -18.48
N GLU A 174 5.85 -1.31 -18.16
CA GLU A 174 6.66 -2.09 -19.10
C GLU A 174 5.85 -3.21 -19.78
N HIS A 175 4.86 -3.78 -19.08
CA HIS A 175 3.93 -4.79 -19.62
C HIS A 175 2.68 -4.17 -20.27
N GLY A 176 2.64 -2.84 -20.43
CA GLY A 176 1.54 -2.12 -21.07
C GLY A 176 0.28 -1.98 -20.22
N TYR A 177 0.38 -2.18 -18.92
CA TYR A 177 -0.71 -1.91 -17.99
C TYR A 177 -0.83 -0.43 -17.66
N ARG A 178 -2.06 -0.02 -17.36
CA ARG A 178 -2.42 1.36 -16.97
C ARG A 178 -2.59 1.47 -15.47
N ILE A 179 -2.15 2.58 -14.89
CA ILE A 179 -2.36 2.93 -13.49
C ILE A 179 -3.30 4.14 -13.48
N LEU A 180 -4.47 3.99 -12.88
CA LEU A 180 -5.50 5.02 -12.87
C LEU A 180 -5.68 5.58 -11.46
N GLN A 181 -5.52 6.89 -11.32
CA GLN A 181 -5.84 7.59 -10.09
C GLN A 181 -7.28 8.09 -10.15
N ILE A 182 -8.05 7.74 -9.12
CA ILE A 182 -9.47 8.06 -9.03
C ILE A 182 -9.64 9.31 -8.18
N GLY A 183 -10.03 10.41 -8.80
CA GLY A 183 -10.12 11.73 -8.18
C GLY A 183 -11.17 11.84 -7.07
N SER A 184 -12.27 11.05 -7.15
CA SER A 184 -13.29 10.97 -6.10
C SER A 184 -12.83 10.25 -4.84
N VAL A 185 -11.82 9.38 -4.93
CA VAL A 185 -11.24 8.62 -3.80
C VAL A 185 -10.09 9.41 -3.18
N LYS A 186 -10.29 9.96 -2.00
CA LYS A 186 -9.29 10.76 -1.29
C LYS A 186 -8.78 10.00 -0.07
N LEU A 187 -7.52 9.60 -0.10
CA LEU A 187 -6.85 8.99 1.04
C LEU A 187 -6.09 10.04 1.84
N SER A 188 -6.45 10.20 3.11
CA SER A 188 -5.68 11.03 4.03
C SER A 188 -4.44 10.24 4.47
N HIS A 189 -3.29 10.57 3.90
CA HIS A 189 -2.02 9.93 4.22
C HIS A 189 -1.13 10.87 5.03
N GLU A 190 -0.59 10.39 6.16
CA GLU A 190 0.42 11.12 6.93
C GLU A 190 1.81 10.70 6.42
N LEU A 191 2.49 11.60 5.69
CA LEU A 191 3.89 11.43 5.31
C LEU A 191 4.82 11.50 6.53
N GLY A 192 4.72 10.54 7.46
CA GLY A 192 5.57 10.40 8.62
C GLY A 192 5.56 11.62 9.58
N LYS A 193 6.28 11.53 10.70
CA LYS A 193 6.45 12.65 11.68
C LYS A 193 7.49 13.65 11.18
N GLY A 194 7.25 14.29 10.04
CA GLY A 194 8.12 15.32 9.52
C GLY A 194 8.20 16.52 10.46
N LYS A 195 9.41 16.88 10.91
CA LYS A 195 9.64 18.14 11.64
C LYS A 195 10.17 19.19 10.68
N LYS A 196 9.50 20.35 10.65
CA LYS A 196 9.98 21.51 9.90
C LYS A 196 11.09 22.20 10.69
N TYR A 197 12.21 22.42 10.05
CA TYR A 197 13.35 23.16 10.58
C TYR A 197 13.59 24.41 9.73
N SER A 198 14.11 25.45 10.35
CA SER A 198 14.57 26.65 9.66
C SER A 198 15.99 26.96 10.15
N ILE A 199 16.95 26.97 9.24
CA ILE A 199 18.33 27.37 9.50
C ILE A 199 18.66 28.51 8.54
N LEU A 200 19.07 29.66 9.06
CA LEU A 200 19.44 30.84 8.27
C LEU A 200 18.38 31.27 7.24
N GLY A 201 17.09 31.15 7.59
CA GLY A 201 15.98 31.51 6.69
C GLY A 201 15.58 30.44 5.67
N VAL A 202 16.35 29.37 5.53
CA VAL A 202 16.01 28.24 4.68
C VAL A 202 15.15 27.25 5.45
N LYS A 203 13.92 27.01 4.98
CA LYS A 203 12.99 26.05 5.58
C LYS A 203 13.18 24.67 4.93
N PHE A 204 13.39 23.64 5.73
CA PHE A 204 13.44 22.25 5.27
C PHE A 204 12.66 21.33 6.22
N THR A 205 12.17 20.22 5.69
CA THR A 205 11.45 19.22 6.45
C THR A 205 12.32 17.97 6.60
N ALA A 206 12.61 17.56 7.84
CA ALA A 206 13.31 16.31 8.10
C ALA A 206 12.30 15.23 8.46
N LEU A 207 12.30 14.12 7.73
CA LEU A 207 11.36 12.98 7.89
C LEU A 207 11.76 12.04 9.04
N ASN A 208 12.76 12.34 9.83
CA ASN A 208 13.20 11.60 11.03
C ASN A 208 13.16 10.06 10.92
N HIS A 209 13.49 9.51 9.75
CA HIS A 209 13.55 8.06 9.56
C HIS A 209 14.62 7.42 10.44
N SER A 210 14.34 6.21 10.95
CA SER A 210 15.31 5.41 11.72
C SER A 210 16.57 5.12 10.88
N ALA A 211 17.69 4.83 11.54
CA ALA A 211 18.94 4.47 10.87
C ALA A 211 18.74 3.23 9.98
N MET A 212 17.95 2.24 10.44
CA MET A 212 17.62 1.04 9.69
C MET A 212 16.84 1.37 8.40
N ARG A 213 15.82 2.23 8.48
CA ARG A 213 15.08 2.66 7.29
C ARG A 213 15.99 3.39 6.29
N LYS A 214 16.85 4.29 6.76
CA LYS A 214 17.83 4.99 5.89
C LYS A 214 18.79 4.03 5.19
N TYR A 215 19.24 2.98 5.90
CA TYR A 215 20.08 1.94 5.31
C TYR A 215 19.35 1.24 4.15
N TYR A 216 18.14 0.75 4.38
CA TYR A 216 17.37 0.06 3.35
C TYR A 216 16.95 0.98 2.19
N MET A 217 16.64 2.26 2.46
CA MET A 217 16.44 3.25 1.40
C MET A 217 17.66 3.37 0.48
N ALA A 218 18.86 3.42 1.05
CA ALA A 218 20.09 3.47 0.26
C ALA A 218 20.32 2.19 -0.56
N VAL A 219 20.03 1.03 0.03
CA VAL A 219 20.12 -0.27 -0.66
C VAL A 219 19.13 -0.32 -1.83
N SER A 220 17.85 -0.03 -1.58
CA SER A 220 16.80 -0.01 -2.62
C SER A 220 17.13 0.96 -3.76
N TYR A 221 17.61 2.15 -3.43
CA TYR A 221 18.02 3.13 -4.43
C TYR A 221 19.18 2.63 -5.30
N THR A 222 20.13 1.91 -4.70
CA THR A 222 21.28 1.34 -5.43
C THR A 222 20.82 0.25 -6.40
N HIS A 223 19.87 -0.61 -5.98
CA HIS A 223 19.31 -1.66 -6.83
C HIS A 223 18.56 -1.07 -8.03
N LEU A 224 17.68 -0.08 -7.82
CA LEU A 224 16.96 0.58 -8.91
C LEU A 224 17.90 1.21 -9.94
N ARG A 225 18.93 1.94 -9.50
CA ARG A 225 19.92 2.52 -10.43
C ARG A 225 20.71 1.47 -11.23
N ALA A 226 20.99 0.31 -10.61
CA ALA A 226 21.68 -0.77 -11.32
C ALA A 226 20.82 -1.38 -12.45
N HIS A 227 19.50 -1.33 -12.33
CA HIS A 227 18.59 -1.75 -13.39
C HIS A 227 18.45 -0.69 -14.50
N GLU A 228 18.32 0.59 -14.16
CA GLU A 228 18.25 1.70 -15.15
C GLU A 228 19.50 1.81 -16.03
N THR A 229 20.68 1.40 -15.54
CA THR A 229 21.94 1.46 -16.32
C THR A 229 22.19 0.22 -17.19
N ARG A 230 21.32 -0.80 -17.14
CA ARG A 230 21.43 -2.02 -17.96
C ARG A 230 20.46 -2.08 -19.14
N SER A 231 19.54 -1.13 -19.23
CA SER A 231 18.66 -0.87 -20.37
C SER A 231 19.26 0.23 -21.25
#